data_83184e78982707fe75e99150fd344d32
#
_entry.id   83184e78982707fe75e99150fd344d32
#
_cell.length_a   1.000
_cell.length_b   1.000
_cell.length_c   1.000
_cell.angle_alpha   90.00
_cell.angle_beta   90.00
_cell.angle_gamma   90.00
#
_symmetry.space_group_name_H-M   'P 1'
#
loop_
_entity.id
_entity.type
_entity.pdbx_description
1 polymer ?
#
loop_
_entity_poly.entity_id
_entity_poly.type
_entity_poly.pdbx_seq_one_letter_code
_entity_poly.pdbx_strand_id
1 'polypeptide(L)'
;MKIGIVGCGFVGATAAYAMVMNGVGRELVLVDLNRRRAEAEAADILHAVPFAHNLNVHAGDYADLRGSRVVVMAAGVNQKPGETRIELLERNTAVFRSVIPQIYDSAPEAIVIVATNPVDVMTHVTATIAGEYGIPSSRVVGSGTTLDTARFRSLLSQFLGVDSTHVHSYVIGEHGDSEVLVWSLTNVGNMPLADFLTLRGLTLDDATCADIDAGVRRAAYQIIEGKGATYYGIGSALARITRNILSDRRSIMTVCTPTPDIAGVKDVTVSLPRLVGGDGVLETYHLPLNAAEGVALHRSAALIRGLIDQLDHE
;
A
#
# COMPACT_ATOMS: atom_id res chain seq x y z
N MET A 1 7.24 -7.24 -19.52
CA MET A 1 7.77 -6.76 -18.25
C MET A 1 7.53 -7.82 -17.20
N LYS A 2 8.58 -8.15 -16.43
CA LYS A 2 8.57 -9.17 -15.39
C LYS A 2 8.25 -8.52 -14.02
N ILE A 3 7.50 -9.22 -13.20
CA ILE A 3 7.13 -8.84 -11.84
C ILE A 3 7.46 -10.01 -10.90
N GLY A 4 8.10 -9.72 -9.79
CA GLY A 4 8.27 -10.67 -8.70
C GLY A 4 7.22 -10.46 -7.61
N ILE A 5 6.79 -11.54 -6.97
CA ILE A 5 5.97 -11.51 -5.76
C ILE A 5 6.66 -12.38 -4.72
N VAL A 6 7.11 -11.77 -3.65
CA VAL A 6 7.76 -12.45 -2.54
C VAL A 6 6.80 -12.53 -1.36
N GLY A 7 6.43 -13.76 -1.01
CA GLY A 7 5.36 -14.07 -0.07
C GLY A 7 4.04 -14.38 -0.78
N CYS A 8 3.75 -15.69 -0.94
CA CYS A 8 2.55 -16.22 -1.61
C CYS A 8 1.42 -16.50 -0.62
N GLY A 9 1.30 -15.65 0.43
CA GLY A 9 0.14 -15.65 1.31
C GLY A 9 -1.10 -15.11 0.62
N PHE A 10 -2.20 -14.92 1.38
CA PHE A 10 -3.45 -14.38 0.83
C PHE A 10 -3.26 -13.08 0.06
N VAL A 11 -2.42 -12.17 0.54
CA VAL A 11 -2.16 -10.88 -0.10
C VAL A 11 -1.38 -11.04 -1.40
N GLY A 12 -0.25 -11.76 -1.37
CA GLY A 12 0.60 -11.95 -2.55
C GLY A 12 -0.11 -12.74 -3.66
N ALA A 13 -0.79 -13.84 -3.32
CA ALA A 13 -1.57 -14.62 -4.28
C ALA A 13 -2.73 -13.81 -4.89
N THR A 14 -3.45 -13.03 -4.06
CA THR A 14 -4.52 -12.15 -4.57
C THR A 14 -3.97 -11.04 -5.46
N ALA A 15 -2.80 -10.47 -5.12
CA ALA A 15 -2.14 -9.47 -5.97
C ALA A 15 -1.75 -10.07 -7.33
N ALA A 16 -1.17 -11.28 -7.35
CA ALA A 16 -0.86 -12.00 -8.58
C ALA A 16 -2.11 -12.25 -9.42
N TYR A 17 -3.17 -12.77 -8.82
CA TYR A 17 -4.45 -12.98 -9.49
C TYR A 17 -5.03 -11.67 -10.05
N ALA A 18 -5.02 -10.60 -9.25
CA ALA A 18 -5.50 -9.29 -9.69
C ALA A 18 -4.66 -8.74 -10.87
N MET A 19 -3.35 -9.00 -10.90
CA MET A 19 -2.47 -8.64 -12.02
C MET A 19 -2.83 -9.40 -13.28
N VAL A 20 -3.11 -10.71 -13.19
CA VAL A 20 -3.57 -11.52 -14.33
C VAL A 20 -4.89 -10.98 -14.86
N MET A 21 -5.88 -10.78 -13.99
CA MET A 21 -7.21 -10.29 -14.39
C MET A 21 -7.20 -8.91 -15.02
N ASN A 22 -6.21 -8.07 -14.66
CA ASN A 22 -6.06 -6.71 -15.17
C ASN A 22 -4.99 -6.58 -16.27
N GLY A 23 -4.33 -7.65 -16.70
CA GLY A 23 -3.29 -7.61 -17.73
C GLY A 23 -2.05 -6.81 -17.31
N VAL A 24 -1.62 -6.93 -16.05
CA VAL A 24 -0.47 -6.20 -15.51
C VAL A 24 0.81 -7.02 -15.69
N GLY A 25 1.72 -6.51 -16.49
CA GLY A 25 2.97 -7.22 -16.81
C GLY A 25 2.80 -8.27 -17.90
N ARG A 26 3.81 -9.15 -18.04
CA ARG A 26 3.80 -10.30 -18.96
C ARG A 26 4.30 -11.58 -18.32
N GLU A 27 5.01 -11.46 -17.20
CA GLU A 27 5.58 -12.59 -16.46
C GLU A 27 5.46 -12.27 -14.96
N LEU A 28 4.93 -13.21 -14.20
CA LEU A 28 4.82 -13.19 -12.74
C LEU A 28 5.64 -14.35 -12.17
N VAL A 29 6.61 -14.02 -11.32
CA VAL A 29 7.41 -14.99 -10.58
C VAL A 29 6.97 -14.96 -9.12
N LEU A 30 6.46 -16.07 -8.63
CA LEU A 30 6.02 -16.24 -7.25
C LEU A 30 7.11 -16.91 -6.44
N VAL A 31 7.57 -16.22 -5.40
CA VAL A 31 8.63 -16.70 -4.48
C VAL A 31 8.05 -16.80 -3.08
N ASP A 32 8.22 -17.92 -2.43
CA ASP A 32 7.81 -18.15 -1.04
C ASP A 32 8.79 -19.09 -0.34
N LEU A 33 8.98 -18.91 0.97
CA LEU A 33 9.77 -19.82 1.79
C LEU A 33 9.24 -21.27 1.68
N ASN A 34 7.92 -21.42 1.60
CA ASN A 34 7.26 -22.68 1.29
C ASN A 34 7.12 -22.84 -0.24
N ARG A 35 8.11 -23.42 -0.87
CA ARG A 35 8.14 -23.67 -2.32
C ARG A 35 6.88 -24.33 -2.86
N ARG A 36 6.34 -25.34 -2.14
CA ARG A 36 5.11 -26.05 -2.55
C ARG A 36 3.91 -25.10 -2.59
N ARG A 37 3.86 -24.14 -1.68
CA ARG A 37 2.81 -23.12 -1.70
C ARG A 37 2.94 -22.22 -2.91
N ALA A 38 4.14 -21.72 -3.21
CA ALA A 38 4.37 -20.90 -4.40
C ALA A 38 3.97 -21.65 -5.69
N GLU A 39 4.31 -22.94 -5.80
CA GLU A 39 3.96 -23.79 -6.93
C GLU A 39 2.43 -23.99 -7.07
N ALA A 40 1.73 -24.22 -5.96
CA ALA A 40 0.28 -24.39 -5.96
C ALA A 40 -0.45 -23.10 -6.34
N GLU A 41 -0.07 -21.96 -5.74
CA GLU A 41 -0.65 -20.65 -6.05
C GLU A 41 -0.37 -20.26 -7.52
N ALA A 42 0.86 -20.49 -8.01
CA ALA A 42 1.22 -20.21 -9.39
C ALA A 42 0.41 -21.06 -10.39
N ALA A 43 0.21 -22.36 -10.10
CA ALA A 43 -0.56 -23.25 -10.93
C ALA A 43 -2.04 -22.84 -10.99
N ASP A 44 -2.64 -22.53 -9.85
CA ASP A 44 -4.04 -22.11 -9.77
C ASP A 44 -4.27 -20.78 -10.50
N ILE A 45 -3.41 -19.78 -10.28
CA ILE A 45 -3.46 -18.49 -10.97
C ILE A 45 -3.22 -18.64 -12.48
N LEU A 46 -2.31 -19.53 -12.89
CA LEU A 46 -2.07 -19.84 -14.31
C LEU A 46 -3.33 -20.38 -15.00
N HIS A 47 -4.16 -21.14 -14.31
CA HIS A 47 -5.43 -21.62 -14.85
C HIS A 47 -6.47 -20.52 -15.08
N ALA A 48 -6.31 -19.32 -14.47
CA ALA A 48 -7.15 -18.16 -14.74
C ALA A 48 -6.73 -17.39 -16.01
N VAL A 49 -5.47 -17.56 -16.48
CA VAL A 49 -4.92 -16.84 -17.65
C VAL A 49 -5.79 -16.99 -18.91
N PRO A 50 -6.33 -18.20 -19.28
CA PRO A 50 -7.17 -18.34 -20.46
C PRO A 50 -8.47 -17.51 -20.42
N PHE A 51 -8.91 -17.10 -19.25
CA PHE A 51 -10.13 -16.30 -19.06
C PHE A 51 -9.87 -14.80 -18.92
N ALA A 52 -8.60 -14.36 -18.92
CA ALA A 52 -8.20 -12.99 -18.67
C ALA A 52 -7.19 -12.49 -19.71
N HIS A 53 -5.95 -12.26 -19.30
CA HIS A 53 -4.89 -11.74 -20.16
C HIS A 53 -3.73 -12.74 -20.21
N ASN A 54 -3.07 -12.81 -21.36
CA ASN A 54 -1.94 -13.73 -21.56
C ASN A 54 -0.72 -13.26 -20.77
N LEU A 55 -0.46 -13.92 -19.64
CA LEU A 55 0.70 -13.76 -18.79
C LEU A 55 1.33 -15.13 -18.52
N ASN A 56 2.67 -15.15 -18.39
CA ASN A 56 3.37 -16.31 -17.86
C ASN A 56 3.37 -16.22 -16.33
N VAL A 57 2.88 -17.24 -15.64
CA VAL A 57 2.85 -17.30 -14.17
C VAL A 57 3.53 -18.58 -13.73
N HIS A 58 4.55 -18.46 -12.90
CA HIS A 58 5.28 -19.61 -12.38
C HIS A 58 5.88 -19.34 -10.99
N ALA A 59 6.12 -20.41 -10.24
CA ALA A 59 6.92 -20.34 -9.04
C ALA A 59 8.40 -20.28 -9.40
N GLY A 60 9.17 -19.52 -8.61
CA GLY A 60 10.62 -19.37 -8.77
C GLY A 60 11.35 -19.24 -7.44
N ASP A 61 12.65 -19.07 -7.52
CA ASP A 61 13.52 -18.68 -6.42
C ASP A 61 13.95 -17.21 -6.58
N TYR A 62 14.73 -16.67 -5.65
CA TYR A 62 15.19 -15.28 -5.75
C TYR A 62 15.97 -15.02 -7.04
N ALA A 63 16.77 -16.00 -7.53
CA ALA A 63 17.50 -15.87 -8.80
C ALA A 63 16.58 -15.66 -10.01
N ASP A 64 15.35 -16.18 -9.95
CA ASP A 64 14.34 -16.01 -11.00
C ASP A 64 13.72 -14.61 -11.02
N LEU A 65 13.97 -13.78 -9.98
CA LEU A 65 13.57 -12.37 -9.97
C LEU A 65 14.42 -11.51 -10.91
N ARG A 66 15.51 -12.04 -11.47
CA ARG A 66 16.36 -11.30 -12.40
C ARG A 66 15.56 -10.69 -13.54
N GLY A 67 15.75 -9.37 -13.75
CA GLY A 67 15.05 -8.61 -14.76
C GLY A 67 13.63 -8.19 -14.36
N SER A 68 13.21 -8.44 -13.13
CA SER A 68 11.96 -7.88 -12.61
C SER A 68 12.04 -6.35 -12.52
N ARG A 69 11.04 -5.66 -13.06
CA ARG A 69 10.93 -4.20 -12.94
C ARG A 69 10.28 -3.79 -11.62
N VAL A 70 9.42 -4.65 -11.09
CA VAL A 70 8.74 -4.46 -9.80
C VAL A 70 8.83 -5.77 -9.03
N VAL A 71 9.08 -5.69 -7.74
CA VAL A 71 8.95 -6.80 -6.81
C VAL A 71 8.00 -6.39 -5.69
N VAL A 72 6.92 -7.13 -5.52
CA VAL A 72 5.96 -6.94 -4.42
C VAL A 72 6.44 -7.77 -3.22
N MET A 73 6.74 -7.09 -2.12
CA MET A 73 7.11 -7.69 -0.85
C MET A 73 5.85 -7.85 0.02
N ALA A 74 5.30 -9.06 0.03
CA ALA A 74 4.12 -9.44 0.80
C ALA A 74 4.44 -10.56 1.81
N ALA A 75 5.72 -10.91 1.96
CA ALA A 75 6.15 -11.85 2.98
C ALA A 75 6.15 -11.19 4.36
N GLY A 76 5.74 -11.94 5.37
CA GLY A 76 5.68 -11.50 6.75
C GLY A 76 5.16 -12.62 7.63
N VAL A 77 5.15 -12.38 8.93
CA VAL A 77 4.64 -13.33 9.92
C VAL A 77 3.34 -12.81 10.53
N ASN A 78 2.44 -13.74 10.84
CA ASN A 78 1.21 -13.41 11.54
C ASN A 78 1.49 -13.19 13.04
N GLN A 79 0.71 -12.30 13.65
CA GLN A 79 0.74 -12.11 15.10
C GLN A 79 0.38 -13.39 15.83
N LYS A 80 1.17 -13.74 16.86
CA LYS A 80 0.90 -14.88 17.73
C LYS A 80 -0.05 -14.46 18.86
N PRO A 81 -0.83 -15.40 19.44
CA PRO A 81 -1.61 -15.11 20.64
C PRO A 81 -0.72 -14.61 21.78
N GLY A 82 -1.07 -13.43 22.33
CA GLY A 82 -0.32 -12.80 23.42
C GLY A 82 0.95 -12.02 23.00
N GLU A 83 1.29 -12.00 21.72
CA GLU A 83 2.41 -11.24 21.19
C GLU A 83 2.11 -9.75 21.17
N THR A 84 3.05 -8.94 21.61
CA THR A 84 2.96 -7.48 21.53
C THR A 84 3.17 -6.98 20.10
N ARG A 85 2.76 -5.75 19.84
CA ARG A 85 2.94 -5.10 18.53
C ARG A 85 4.43 -4.94 18.18
N ILE A 86 5.28 -4.71 19.19
CA ILE A 86 6.74 -4.56 19.03
C ILE A 86 7.36 -5.89 18.67
N GLU A 87 7.11 -6.96 19.41
CA GLU A 87 7.63 -8.29 19.09
C GLU A 87 7.26 -8.78 17.69
N LEU A 88 6.03 -8.50 17.23
CA LEU A 88 5.62 -8.77 15.84
C LEU A 88 6.45 -7.95 14.84
N LEU A 89 6.69 -6.67 15.15
CA LEU A 89 7.46 -5.77 14.30
C LEU A 89 8.92 -6.22 14.18
N GLU A 90 9.57 -6.62 15.29
CA GLU A 90 10.92 -7.17 15.30
C GLU A 90 11.03 -8.44 14.43
N ARG A 91 10.05 -9.35 14.55
CA ARG A 91 10.02 -10.57 13.74
C ARG A 91 9.87 -10.27 12.25
N ASN A 92 9.02 -9.31 11.89
CA ASN A 92 8.90 -8.87 10.50
C ASN A 92 10.18 -8.19 10.01
N THR A 93 10.83 -7.38 10.85
CA THR A 93 12.11 -6.75 10.52
C THR A 93 13.18 -7.81 10.25
N ALA A 94 13.26 -8.87 11.05
CA ALA A 94 14.18 -9.98 10.81
C ALA A 94 13.91 -10.68 9.46
N VAL A 95 12.64 -10.88 9.10
CA VAL A 95 12.28 -11.42 7.77
C VAL A 95 12.75 -10.47 6.66
N PHE A 96 12.53 -9.16 6.80
CA PHE A 96 12.92 -8.17 5.79
C PHE A 96 14.43 -8.07 5.65
N ARG A 97 15.19 -8.07 6.74
CA ARG A 97 16.67 -8.14 6.73
C ARG A 97 17.21 -9.38 6.02
N SER A 98 16.48 -10.48 6.02
CA SER A 98 16.85 -11.70 5.29
C SER A 98 16.42 -11.66 3.82
N VAL A 99 15.30 -11.05 3.48
CA VAL A 99 14.66 -11.14 2.16
C VAL A 99 15.11 -10.02 1.22
N ILE A 100 15.15 -8.77 1.71
CA ILE A 100 15.44 -7.60 0.87
C ILE A 100 16.81 -7.67 0.19
N PRO A 101 17.90 -8.11 0.88
CA PRO A 101 19.18 -8.37 0.22
C PRO A 101 19.07 -9.31 -0.97
N GLN A 102 18.38 -10.45 -0.83
CA GLN A 102 18.23 -11.42 -1.90
C GLN A 102 17.45 -10.89 -3.10
N ILE A 103 16.49 -9.98 -2.86
CA ILE A 103 15.78 -9.28 -3.93
C ILE A 103 16.74 -8.40 -4.72
N TYR A 104 17.54 -7.54 -4.05
CA TYR A 104 18.42 -6.61 -4.74
C TYR A 104 19.65 -7.28 -5.34
N ASP A 105 20.17 -8.37 -4.76
CA ASP A 105 21.22 -9.19 -5.37
C ASP A 105 20.78 -9.78 -6.72
N SER A 106 19.48 -10.11 -6.85
CA SER A 106 18.93 -10.71 -8.08
C SER A 106 18.33 -9.67 -9.04
N ALA A 107 17.70 -8.62 -8.52
CA ALA A 107 16.97 -7.61 -9.27
C ALA A 107 17.31 -6.18 -8.79
N PRO A 108 18.57 -5.69 -8.97
CA PRO A 108 19.02 -4.39 -8.46
C PRO A 108 18.26 -3.20 -9.06
N GLU A 109 17.65 -3.39 -10.23
CA GLU A 109 16.88 -2.37 -10.91
C GLU A 109 15.37 -2.37 -10.51
N ALA A 110 14.94 -3.30 -9.65
CA ALA A 110 13.53 -3.40 -9.28
C ALA A 110 13.09 -2.25 -8.36
N ILE A 111 11.85 -1.81 -8.54
CA ILE A 111 11.13 -1.03 -7.55
C ILE A 111 10.46 -2.03 -6.61
N VAL A 112 10.71 -1.89 -5.30
CA VAL A 112 10.09 -2.77 -4.30
C VAL A 112 8.81 -2.11 -3.78
N ILE A 113 7.68 -2.82 -3.92
CA ILE A 113 6.39 -2.41 -3.33
C ILE A 113 6.18 -3.20 -2.05
N VAL A 114 6.10 -2.52 -0.92
CA VAL A 114 5.89 -3.13 0.40
C VAL A 114 4.40 -3.19 0.71
N ALA A 115 3.93 -4.37 1.13
CA ALA A 115 2.53 -4.62 1.52
C ALA A 115 2.37 -5.20 2.93
N THR A 116 3.46 -5.58 3.58
CA THR A 116 3.46 -6.20 4.91
C THR A 116 3.27 -5.15 6.00
N ASN A 117 2.31 -5.40 6.90
CA ASN A 117 2.02 -4.51 8.02
C ASN A 117 2.99 -4.72 9.21
N PRO A 118 3.27 -3.62 9.97
CA PRO A 118 2.84 -2.23 9.76
C PRO A 118 3.57 -1.60 8.56
N VAL A 119 2.83 -1.32 7.49
CA VAL A 119 3.41 -1.02 6.16
C VAL A 119 4.33 0.20 6.16
N ASP A 120 4.02 1.23 6.94
CA ASP A 120 4.83 2.45 7.00
C ASP A 120 6.21 2.15 7.60
N VAL A 121 6.26 1.43 8.73
CA VAL A 121 7.51 1.03 9.38
C VAL A 121 8.29 0.04 8.52
N MET A 122 7.61 -0.98 7.95
CA MET A 122 8.26 -1.97 7.09
C MET A 122 8.80 -1.35 5.79
N THR A 123 8.17 -0.30 5.28
CA THR A 123 8.68 0.48 4.15
C THR A 123 9.94 1.26 4.55
N HIS A 124 9.98 1.84 5.75
CA HIS A 124 11.17 2.51 6.28
C HIS A 124 12.34 1.53 6.40
N VAL A 125 12.13 0.39 7.04
CA VAL A 125 13.13 -0.69 7.17
C VAL A 125 13.63 -1.15 5.79
N THR A 126 12.72 -1.33 4.83
CA THR A 126 13.08 -1.72 3.45
C THR A 126 13.98 -0.67 2.81
N ALA A 127 13.64 0.61 2.95
CA ALA A 127 14.42 1.70 2.36
C ALA A 127 15.80 1.85 3.02
N THR A 128 15.92 1.61 4.33
CA THR A 128 17.20 1.59 5.04
C THR A 128 18.10 0.49 4.48
N ILE A 129 17.58 -0.74 4.38
CA ILE A 129 18.33 -1.86 3.79
C ILE A 129 18.69 -1.58 2.31
N ALA A 130 17.74 -1.07 1.53
CA ALA A 130 17.96 -0.71 0.12
C ALA A 130 19.09 0.33 -0.05
N GLY A 131 19.19 1.28 0.90
CA GLY A 131 20.27 2.28 0.93
C GLY A 131 21.67 1.66 1.02
N GLU A 132 21.83 0.52 1.71
CA GLU A 132 23.09 -0.23 1.79
C GLU A 132 23.53 -0.78 0.41
N TYR A 133 22.55 -0.98 -0.48
CA TYR A 133 22.77 -1.38 -1.90
C TYR A 133 22.85 -0.18 -2.85
N GLY A 134 22.86 1.05 -2.33
CA GLY A 134 22.88 2.27 -3.15
C GLY A 134 21.55 2.54 -3.87
N ILE A 135 20.45 1.90 -3.45
CA ILE A 135 19.11 2.09 -4.02
C ILE A 135 18.44 3.29 -3.36
N PRO A 136 17.97 4.28 -4.12
CA PRO A 136 17.30 5.45 -3.54
C PRO A 136 15.94 5.08 -2.95
N SER A 137 15.57 5.74 -1.84
CA SER A 137 14.28 5.52 -1.17
C SER A 137 13.06 5.71 -2.07
N SER A 138 13.18 6.51 -3.14
CA SER A 138 12.13 6.69 -4.14
C SER A 138 11.74 5.39 -4.87
N ARG A 139 12.62 4.38 -4.87
CA ARG A 139 12.36 3.05 -5.45
C ARG A 139 11.80 2.04 -4.44
N VAL A 140 11.53 2.48 -3.22
CA VAL A 140 10.85 1.70 -2.18
C VAL A 140 9.50 2.37 -1.90
N VAL A 141 8.43 1.69 -2.27
CA VAL A 141 7.06 2.22 -2.27
C VAL A 141 6.19 1.35 -1.36
N GLY A 142 5.79 1.85 -0.22
CA GLY A 142 4.78 1.17 0.59
C GLY A 142 3.38 1.38 0.02
N SER A 143 2.52 0.37 0.08
CA SER A 143 1.12 0.49 -0.36
C SER A 143 0.36 1.61 0.36
N GLY A 144 0.80 1.95 1.56
CA GLY A 144 0.30 3.06 2.36
C GLY A 144 -1.21 3.06 2.49
N THR A 145 -1.80 4.24 2.45
CA THR A 145 -3.25 4.46 2.54
C THR A 145 -3.97 4.44 1.18
N THR A 146 -3.38 3.81 0.15
CA THR A 146 -4.03 3.68 -1.16
C THR A 146 -5.38 2.97 -1.07
N LEU A 147 -5.47 1.91 -0.25
CA LEU A 147 -6.72 1.18 -0.04
C LEU A 147 -7.71 2.00 0.81
N ASP A 148 -7.24 2.70 1.83
CA ASP A 148 -8.09 3.50 2.72
C ASP A 148 -8.68 4.70 1.97
N THR A 149 -7.89 5.32 1.09
CA THR A 149 -8.38 6.31 0.12
C THR A 149 -9.49 5.75 -0.77
N ALA A 150 -9.34 4.52 -1.25
CA ALA A 150 -10.39 3.89 -2.06
C ALA A 150 -11.66 3.59 -1.22
N ARG A 151 -11.52 3.18 0.03
CA ARG A 151 -12.65 3.00 0.98
C ARG A 151 -13.37 4.31 1.22
N PHE A 152 -12.63 5.37 1.54
CA PHE A 152 -13.20 6.70 1.75
C PHE A 152 -13.99 7.18 0.54
N ARG A 153 -13.42 7.08 -0.66
CA ARG A 153 -14.12 7.43 -1.90
C ARG A 153 -15.37 6.59 -2.11
N SER A 154 -15.30 5.29 -1.84
CA SER A 154 -16.43 4.38 -2.01
C SER A 154 -17.58 4.70 -1.05
N LEU A 155 -17.29 4.88 0.24
CA LEU A 155 -18.32 5.18 1.24
C LEU A 155 -18.96 6.55 0.99
N LEU A 156 -18.14 7.56 0.70
CA LEU A 156 -18.65 8.89 0.38
C LEU A 156 -19.47 8.88 -0.91
N SER A 157 -19.06 8.14 -1.94
CA SER A 157 -19.79 8.02 -3.20
C SER A 157 -21.16 7.37 -3.02
N GLN A 158 -21.27 6.38 -2.14
CA GLN A 158 -22.55 5.75 -1.78
C GLN A 158 -23.50 6.77 -1.13
N PHE A 159 -23.01 7.55 -0.16
CA PHE A 159 -23.79 8.62 0.45
C PHE A 159 -24.25 9.67 -0.55
N LEU A 160 -23.35 10.07 -1.46
CA LEU A 160 -23.65 11.10 -2.47
C LEU A 160 -24.50 10.61 -3.66
N GLY A 161 -24.63 9.27 -3.83
CA GLY A 161 -25.34 8.68 -4.97
C GLY A 161 -24.63 8.94 -6.31
N VAL A 162 -23.29 8.87 -6.33
CA VAL A 162 -22.45 9.04 -7.53
C VAL A 162 -21.46 7.89 -7.68
N ASP A 163 -20.88 7.73 -8.86
CA ASP A 163 -19.77 6.79 -9.04
C ASP A 163 -18.52 7.28 -8.30
N SER A 164 -17.80 6.37 -7.65
CA SER A 164 -16.60 6.68 -6.86
C SER A 164 -15.45 7.28 -7.67
N THR A 165 -15.45 7.13 -8.99
CA THR A 165 -14.48 7.75 -9.89
C THR A 165 -14.62 9.27 -9.96
N HIS A 166 -15.78 9.80 -9.58
CA HIS A 166 -16.03 11.24 -9.49
C HIS A 166 -15.73 11.85 -8.12
N VAL A 167 -15.39 11.03 -7.13
CA VAL A 167 -14.99 11.49 -5.79
C VAL A 167 -13.47 11.56 -5.71
N HIS A 168 -12.93 12.75 -5.50
CA HIS A 168 -11.50 13.00 -5.32
C HIS A 168 -11.24 13.41 -3.88
N SER A 169 -10.71 12.48 -3.11
CA SER A 169 -10.34 12.66 -1.71
C SER A 169 -9.11 11.82 -1.40
N TYR A 170 -8.46 12.07 -0.27
CA TYR A 170 -7.29 11.33 0.18
C TYR A 170 -7.44 10.90 1.65
N VAL A 171 -6.87 9.76 1.96
CA VAL A 171 -6.50 9.37 3.33
C VAL A 171 -4.99 9.41 3.39
N ILE A 172 -4.41 10.09 4.39
CA ILE A 172 -2.98 10.32 4.55
C ILE A 172 -2.52 9.95 5.97
N GLY A 173 -1.23 10.01 6.22
CA GLY A 173 -0.65 9.62 7.52
C GLY A 173 -0.32 8.13 7.58
N GLU A 174 -0.40 7.55 8.77
CA GLU A 174 -0.26 6.10 9.02
C GLU A 174 -1.33 5.31 8.25
N HIS A 175 -0.98 4.13 7.76
CA HIS A 175 -1.99 3.12 7.43
C HIS A 175 -2.41 2.39 8.71
N GLY A 176 -3.40 2.92 9.41
CA GLY A 176 -3.87 2.42 10.71
C GLY A 176 -4.80 3.39 11.39
N ASP A 177 -4.94 3.22 12.72
CA ASP A 177 -5.94 3.96 13.49
C ASP A 177 -5.72 5.48 13.54
N SER A 178 -4.49 5.97 13.28
CA SER A 178 -4.18 7.40 13.24
C SER A 178 -4.19 8.01 11.83
N GLU A 179 -4.72 7.30 10.83
CA GLU A 179 -4.90 7.84 9.48
C GLU A 179 -5.76 9.11 9.47
N VAL A 180 -5.55 9.97 8.48
CA VAL A 180 -6.24 11.26 8.37
C VAL A 180 -7.07 11.30 7.08
N LEU A 181 -8.39 11.34 7.21
CA LEU A 181 -9.29 11.57 6.10
C LEU A 181 -9.30 13.07 5.78
N VAL A 182 -8.91 13.43 4.55
CA VAL A 182 -8.81 14.83 4.14
C VAL A 182 -10.14 15.31 3.60
N TRP A 183 -11.04 15.69 4.49
CA TRP A 183 -12.37 16.21 4.16
C TRP A 183 -12.31 17.58 3.52
N SER A 184 -11.41 18.46 4.01
CA SER A 184 -11.33 19.86 3.59
C SER A 184 -10.99 20.07 2.11
N LEU A 185 -10.32 19.10 1.49
CA LEU A 185 -9.90 19.15 0.08
C LEU A 185 -10.68 18.18 -0.81
N THR A 186 -11.74 17.58 -0.27
CA THR A 186 -12.57 16.64 -1.04
C THR A 186 -13.37 17.37 -2.11
N ASN A 187 -13.29 16.83 -3.34
CA ASN A 187 -14.01 17.33 -4.51
C ASN A 187 -14.85 16.22 -5.15
N VAL A 188 -15.98 16.61 -5.73
CA VAL A 188 -16.89 15.73 -6.45
C VAL A 188 -17.23 16.35 -7.81
N GLY A 189 -16.90 15.65 -8.89
CA GLY A 189 -17.17 16.15 -10.24
C GLY A 189 -16.56 17.55 -10.50
N ASN A 190 -15.35 17.80 -10.00
CA ASN A 190 -14.62 19.07 -10.10
C ASN A 190 -15.22 20.23 -9.27
N MET A 191 -16.12 19.95 -8.32
CA MET A 191 -16.66 20.92 -7.38
C MET A 191 -16.20 20.59 -5.96
N PRO A 192 -15.91 21.59 -5.10
CA PRO A 192 -15.72 21.34 -3.67
C PRO A 192 -16.93 20.58 -3.09
N LEU A 193 -16.69 19.70 -2.14
CA LEU A 193 -17.75 18.87 -1.55
C LEU A 193 -18.92 19.71 -1.03
N ALA A 194 -18.64 20.83 -0.35
CA ALA A 194 -19.68 21.72 0.19
C ALA A 194 -20.60 22.28 -0.89
N ASP A 195 -20.02 22.69 -2.04
CA ASP A 195 -20.79 23.23 -3.16
C ASP A 195 -21.64 22.13 -3.83
N PHE A 196 -21.07 20.92 -3.96
CA PHE A 196 -21.81 19.77 -4.49
C PHE A 196 -22.99 19.38 -3.59
N LEU A 197 -22.80 19.35 -2.28
CA LEU A 197 -23.87 19.08 -1.30
C LEU A 197 -25.00 20.12 -1.41
N THR A 198 -24.64 21.41 -1.50
CA THR A 198 -25.60 22.50 -1.67
C THR A 198 -26.39 22.32 -2.96
N LEU A 199 -25.73 22.06 -4.08
CA LEU A 199 -26.37 21.86 -5.39
C LEU A 199 -27.34 20.67 -5.39
N ARG A 200 -27.02 19.60 -4.63
CA ARG A 200 -27.84 18.39 -4.55
C ARG A 200 -28.91 18.45 -3.45
N GLY A 201 -28.92 19.49 -2.62
CA GLY A 201 -29.79 19.58 -1.45
C GLY A 201 -29.50 18.49 -0.41
N LEU A 202 -28.25 18.04 -0.31
CA LEU A 202 -27.81 17.03 0.65
C LEU A 202 -27.18 17.71 1.87
N THR A 203 -27.37 17.10 3.05
CA THR A 203 -26.72 17.54 4.28
C THR A 203 -25.78 16.43 4.75
N LEU A 204 -24.51 16.77 4.88
CA LEU A 204 -23.49 15.91 5.47
C LEU A 204 -23.26 16.40 6.89
N ASP A 205 -23.90 15.73 7.85
CA ASP A 205 -23.79 16.04 9.27
C ASP A 205 -22.60 15.33 9.93
N ASP A 206 -22.27 15.73 11.17
CA ASP A 206 -21.15 15.17 11.92
C ASP A 206 -21.33 13.66 12.17
N ALA A 207 -22.55 13.17 12.33
CA ALA A 207 -22.82 11.76 12.52
C ALA A 207 -22.48 10.95 11.26
N THR A 208 -22.90 11.41 10.09
CA THR A 208 -22.57 10.79 8.79
C THR A 208 -21.05 10.83 8.52
N CYS A 209 -20.39 11.94 8.85
CA CYS A 209 -18.93 12.02 8.74
C CYS A 209 -18.24 10.99 9.66
N ALA A 210 -18.72 10.87 10.91
CA ALA A 210 -18.17 9.89 11.87
C ALA A 210 -18.40 8.44 11.43
N ASP A 211 -19.56 8.13 10.85
CA ASP A 211 -19.88 6.80 10.32
C ASP A 211 -18.96 6.46 9.12
N ILE A 212 -18.72 7.39 8.21
CA ILE A 212 -17.81 7.20 7.09
C ILE A 212 -16.37 7.01 7.60
N ASP A 213 -15.91 7.86 8.54
CA ASP A 213 -14.57 7.75 9.15
C ASP A 213 -14.39 6.38 9.82
N ALA A 214 -15.36 5.96 10.65
CA ALA A 214 -15.35 4.65 11.28
C ALA A 214 -15.40 3.51 10.25
N GLY A 215 -16.15 3.67 9.17
CA GLY A 215 -16.24 2.71 8.08
C GLY A 215 -14.91 2.53 7.32
N VAL A 216 -14.09 3.57 7.23
CA VAL A 216 -12.74 3.47 6.65
C VAL A 216 -11.78 2.79 7.63
N ARG A 217 -11.60 3.36 8.84
CA ARG A 217 -10.64 2.88 9.85
C ARG A 217 -10.90 1.46 10.31
N ARG A 218 -12.16 1.08 10.49
CA ARG A 218 -12.57 -0.22 11.04
C ARG A 218 -12.86 -1.28 9.99
N ALA A 219 -12.76 -0.95 8.69
CA ALA A 219 -13.05 -1.89 7.61
C ALA A 219 -12.24 -3.19 7.73
N ALA A 220 -10.95 -3.09 8.05
CA ALA A 220 -10.09 -4.27 8.19
C ALA A 220 -10.54 -5.17 9.35
N TYR A 221 -10.89 -4.61 10.50
CA TYR A 221 -11.34 -5.36 11.67
C TYR A 221 -12.62 -6.15 11.37
N GLN A 222 -13.63 -5.50 10.77
CA GLN A 222 -14.88 -6.15 10.38
C GLN A 222 -14.67 -7.27 9.36
N ILE A 223 -13.81 -7.04 8.36
CA ILE A 223 -13.51 -8.06 7.34
C ILE A 223 -12.76 -9.25 7.96
N ILE A 224 -11.81 -9.00 8.86
CA ILE A 224 -11.05 -10.05 9.54
C ILE A 224 -11.97 -10.86 10.47
N GLU A 225 -12.86 -10.20 11.21
CA GLU A 225 -13.86 -10.87 12.04
C GLU A 225 -14.77 -11.79 11.19
N GLY A 226 -15.20 -11.32 10.01
CA GLY A 226 -16.13 -12.06 9.16
C GLY A 226 -15.50 -13.21 8.35
N LYS A 227 -14.22 -13.09 7.94
CA LYS A 227 -13.61 -14.08 7.03
C LYS A 227 -12.14 -14.41 7.33
N GLY A 228 -11.61 -13.99 8.48
CA GLY A 228 -10.27 -14.33 8.97
C GLY A 228 -9.12 -13.49 8.41
N ALA A 229 -9.27 -12.85 7.25
CA ALA A 229 -8.23 -12.01 6.64
C ALA A 229 -8.82 -11.04 5.61
N THR A 230 -8.12 -9.91 5.39
CA THR A 230 -8.40 -8.98 4.28
C THR A 230 -7.34 -9.12 3.19
N TYR A 231 -7.73 -9.27 1.93
CA TYR A 231 -6.79 -9.48 0.81
C TYR A 231 -7.29 -9.00 -0.57
N TYR A 232 -8.59 -8.99 -0.87
CA TYR A 232 -9.08 -8.56 -2.19
C TYR A 232 -8.77 -7.10 -2.50
N GLY A 233 -9.05 -6.21 -1.55
CA GLY A 233 -8.81 -4.77 -1.70
C GLY A 233 -7.34 -4.45 -1.86
N ILE A 234 -6.49 -4.99 -0.97
CA ILE A 234 -5.05 -4.74 -1.03
C ILE A 234 -4.43 -5.39 -2.28
N GLY A 235 -4.84 -6.60 -2.67
CA GLY A 235 -4.37 -7.24 -3.90
C GLY A 235 -4.68 -6.39 -5.14
N SER A 236 -5.88 -5.79 -5.21
CA SER A 236 -6.27 -4.86 -6.29
C SER A 236 -5.45 -3.56 -6.24
N ALA A 237 -5.18 -3.01 -5.06
CA ALA A 237 -4.35 -1.82 -4.88
C ALA A 237 -2.91 -2.07 -5.37
N LEU A 238 -2.31 -3.20 -4.98
CA LEU A 238 -0.97 -3.62 -5.42
C LEU A 238 -0.89 -3.79 -6.94
N ALA A 239 -1.89 -4.41 -7.56
CA ALA A 239 -1.96 -4.54 -9.01
C ALA A 239 -2.04 -3.17 -9.70
N ARG A 240 -2.79 -2.20 -9.11
CA ARG A 240 -2.88 -0.83 -9.63
C ARG A 240 -1.56 -0.06 -9.47
N ILE A 241 -0.90 -0.12 -8.31
CA ILE A 241 0.41 0.52 -8.09
C ILE A 241 1.42 -0.05 -9.09
N THR A 242 1.50 -1.38 -9.19
CA THR A 242 2.39 -2.07 -10.14
C THR A 242 2.14 -1.63 -11.58
N ARG A 243 0.89 -1.59 -12.03
CA ARG A 243 0.54 -1.13 -13.39
C ARG A 243 0.98 0.31 -13.64
N ASN A 244 0.78 1.20 -12.67
CA ASN A 244 1.17 2.61 -12.82
C ASN A 244 2.68 2.78 -12.96
N ILE A 245 3.46 2.02 -12.19
CA ILE A 245 4.92 1.97 -12.30
C ILE A 245 5.35 1.42 -13.66
N LEU A 246 4.86 0.24 -14.04
CA LEU A 246 5.25 -0.42 -15.29
C LEU A 246 4.92 0.39 -16.55
N SER A 247 3.86 1.19 -16.51
CA SER A 247 3.38 1.99 -17.64
C SER A 247 3.79 3.47 -17.56
N ASP A 248 4.63 3.85 -16.60
CA ASP A 248 5.00 5.25 -16.28
C ASP A 248 3.78 6.21 -16.31
N ARG A 249 2.71 5.81 -15.64
CA ARG A 249 1.43 6.56 -15.72
C ARG A 249 1.46 7.91 -15.03
N ARG A 250 2.46 8.16 -14.19
CA ARG A 250 2.60 9.40 -13.39
C ARG A 250 1.32 9.74 -12.62
N SER A 251 0.82 8.73 -11.91
CA SER A 251 -0.42 8.83 -11.15
C SER A 251 -0.18 9.36 -9.73
N ILE A 252 -1.07 10.23 -9.25
CA ILE A 252 -1.05 10.65 -7.84
C ILE A 252 -1.73 9.57 -7.01
N MET A 253 -0.98 9.01 -6.05
CA MET A 253 -1.42 7.92 -5.17
C MET A 253 -0.97 8.18 -3.73
N THR A 254 -1.76 7.74 -2.75
CA THR A 254 -1.44 7.84 -1.33
C THR A 254 -0.60 6.64 -0.89
N VAL A 255 0.65 6.64 -1.32
CA VAL A 255 1.68 5.65 -0.96
C VAL A 255 2.64 6.23 0.07
N CYS A 256 3.35 5.37 0.82
CA CYS A 256 4.38 5.80 1.76
C CYS A 256 5.80 5.52 1.23
N THR A 257 6.73 6.37 1.59
CA THR A 257 8.18 6.25 1.40
C THR A 257 8.88 7.19 2.39
N PRO A 258 10.13 6.94 2.81
CA PRO A 258 10.87 7.84 3.69
C PRO A 258 10.89 9.28 3.18
N THR A 259 10.60 10.21 4.06
CA THR A 259 10.49 11.64 3.73
C THR A 259 11.22 12.45 4.80
N PRO A 260 12.04 13.44 4.42
CA PRO A 260 12.85 14.21 5.36
C PRO A 260 12.05 14.95 6.43
N ASP A 261 10.84 15.41 6.10
CA ASP A 261 9.95 16.11 7.01
C ASP A 261 8.49 15.96 6.59
N ILE A 262 7.63 15.54 7.52
CA ILE A 262 6.18 15.55 7.35
C ILE A 262 5.55 16.19 8.59
N ALA A 263 4.87 17.32 8.38
CA ALA A 263 4.20 18.08 9.44
C ALA A 263 5.11 18.39 10.66
N GLY A 264 6.41 18.62 10.44
CA GLY A 264 7.41 18.91 11.46
C GLY A 264 8.04 17.69 12.12
N VAL A 265 7.67 16.46 11.71
CA VAL A 265 8.32 15.22 12.14
C VAL A 265 9.39 14.85 11.11
N LYS A 266 10.63 14.72 11.58
CA LYS A 266 11.79 14.42 10.74
C LYS A 266 11.93 12.95 10.44
N ASP A 267 12.48 12.64 9.28
CA ASP A 267 12.86 11.29 8.84
C ASP A 267 11.77 10.24 9.10
N VAL A 268 10.59 10.44 8.54
CA VAL A 268 9.42 9.62 8.79
C VAL A 268 8.83 9.05 7.50
N THR A 269 8.24 7.89 7.62
CA THR A 269 7.58 7.20 6.52
C THR A 269 6.10 7.08 6.84
N VAL A 270 5.29 7.93 6.21
CA VAL A 270 3.82 7.85 6.22
C VAL A 270 3.29 8.20 4.83
N SER A 271 2.01 7.94 4.61
CA SER A 271 1.36 8.17 3.31
C SER A 271 1.05 9.65 3.09
N LEU A 272 1.40 10.13 1.91
CA LEU A 272 0.98 11.41 1.34
C LEU A 272 0.59 11.19 -0.12
N PRO A 273 -0.13 12.11 -0.77
CA PRO A 273 -0.27 12.09 -2.22
C PRO A 273 1.11 12.24 -2.87
N ARG A 274 1.49 11.27 -3.69
CA ARG A 274 2.78 11.21 -4.36
C ARG A 274 2.59 10.93 -5.83
N LEU A 275 3.38 11.57 -6.67
CA LEU A 275 3.49 11.23 -8.08
C LEU A 275 4.27 9.93 -8.21
N VAL A 276 3.61 8.88 -8.67
CA VAL A 276 4.20 7.54 -8.87
C VAL A 276 4.32 7.26 -10.36
N GLY A 277 5.51 6.95 -10.81
CA GLY A 277 5.83 6.66 -12.21
C GLY A 277 6.85 5.53 -12.37
N GLY A 278 7.46 5.46 -13.54
CA GLY A 278 8.38 4.38 -13.92
C GLY A 278 9.59 4.24 -13.02
N ASP A 279 10.04 5.30 -12.36
CA ASP A 279 11.20 5.29 -11.45
C ASP A 279 10.79 5.27 -9.96
N GLY A 280 9.53 4.94 -9.66
CA GLY A 280 8.98 4.89 -8.31
C GLY A 280 8.29 6.18 -7.92
N VAL A 281 8.59 6.71 -6.74
CA VAL A 281 8.07 8.01 -6.27
C VAL A 281 8.88 9.14 -6.90
N LEU A 282 8.23 9.95 -7.72
CA LEU A 282 8.86 11.06 -8.45
C LEU A 282 8.76 12.37 -7.67
N GLU A 283 7.64 12.58 -6.97
CA GLU A 283 7.34 13.82 -6.25
C GLU A 283 6.41 13.55 -5.07
N THR A 284 6.52 14.35 -4.02
CA THR A 284 5.64 14.31 -2.83
C THR A 284 4.88 15.63 -2.73
N TYR A 285 3.55 15.56 -2.51
CA TYR A 285 2.71 16.74 -2.39
C TYR A 285 2.30 16.97 -0.94
N HIS A 286 2.73 18.10 -0.38
CA HIS A 286 2.28 18.58 0.92
C HIS A 286 0.98 19.35 0.73
N LEU A 287 -0.12 18.77 1.22
CA LEU A 287 -1.45 19.34 1.03
C LEU A 287 -1.66 20.58 1.90
N PRO A 288 -2.42 21.59 1.42
CA PRO A 288 -2.85 22.75 2.21
C PRO A 288 -3.99 22.35 3.17
N LEU A 289 -3.66 21.56 4.18
CA LEU A 289 -4.60 21.02 5.16
C LEU A 289 -5.16 22.13 6.06
N ASN A 290 -6.37 21.93 6.58
CA ASN A 290 -6.87 22.77 7.67
C ASN A 290 -6.11 22.48 8.98
N ALA A 291 -6.29 23.32 9.99
CA ALA A 291 -5.56 23.22 11.26
C ALA A 291 -5.76 21.87 11.98
N ALA A 292 -6.98 21.34 11.96
CA ALA A 292 -7.30 20.07 12.61
C ALA A 292 -6.63 18.88 11.89
N GLU A 293 -6.71 18.84 10.58
CA GLU A 293 -6.06 17.81 9.74
C GLU A 293 -4.53 17.89 9.85
N GLY A 294 -3.97 19.10 9.90
CA GLY A 294 -2.52 19.31 10.12
C GLY A 294 -2.04 18.76 11.46
N VAL A 295 -2.78 19.02 12.56
CA VAL A 295 -2.49 18.47 13.88
C VAL A 295 -2.63 16.94 13.88
N ALA A 296 -3.64 16.40 13.21
CA ALA A 296 -3.85 14.95 13.09
C ALA A 296 -2.69 14.29 12.31
N LEU A 297 -2.24 14.89 11.21
CA LEU A 297 -1.10 14.40 10.44
C LEU A 297 0.20 14.43 11.27
N HIS A 298 0.45 15.50 12.02
CA HIS A 298 1.60 15.56 12.93
C HIS A 298 1.59 14.39 13.94
N ARG A 299 0.44 14.14 14.58
CA ARG A 299 0.30 13.03 15.56
C ARG A 299 0.53 11.67 14.88
N SER A 300 -0.02 11.46 13.69
CA SER A 300 0.15 10.25 12.91
C SER A 300 1.61 10.01 12.55
N ALA A 301 2.30 11.03 12.06
CA ALA A 301 3.73 10.97 11.75
C ALA A 301 4.59 10.71 12.98
N ALA A 302 4.31 11.40 14.11
CA ALA A 302 5.04 11.22 15.36
C ALA A 302 4.89 9.79 15.93
N LEU A 303 3.70 9.19 15.81
CA LEU A 303 3.47 7.80 16.19
C LEU A 303 4.37 6.85 15.41
N ILE A 304 4.42 6.99 14.08
CA ILE A 304 5.26 6.12 13.22
C ILE A 304 6.74 6.37 13.49
N ARG A 305 7.19 7.63 13.68
CA ARG A 305 8.58 7.90 14.02
C ARG A 305 8.96 7.22 15.35
N GLY A 306 8.10 7.28 16.37
CA GLY A 306 8.34 6.59 17.64
C GLY A 306 8.46 5.06 17.51
N LEU A 307 7.75 4.44 16.57
CA LEU A 307 7.91 3.00 16.28
C LEU A 307 9.24 2.70 15.56
N ILE A 308 9.65 3.58 14.64
CA ILE A 308 10.94 3.46 13.94
C ILE A 308 12.10 3.60 14.94
N ASP A 309 12.04 4.61 15.82
CA ASP A 309 13.07 4.85 16.83
C ASP A 309 13.29 3.65 17.76
N GLN A 310 12.22 2.91 18.08
CA GLN A 310 12.31 1.70 18.91
C GLN A 310 13.09 0.57 18.22
N LEU A 311 13.06 0.50 16.88
CA LEU A 311 13.84 -0.50 16.11
C LEU A 311 15.30 -0.12 15.94
N ASP A 312 15.64 1.18 15.96
CA ASP A 312 17.01 1.67 15.77
C ASP A 312 17.86 1.58 17.06
N HIS A 313 17.23 1.32 18.20
CA HIS A 313 17.91 1.24 19.52
C HIS A 313 18.26 -0.21 19.94
N GLU A 314 17.95 -1.21 19.15
CA GLU A 314 18.32 -2.62 19.32
C GLU A 314 19.33 -3.08 18.26
#